data_2965f636e857f276f49c3864456af9dd
#
_entry.id   2965f636e857f276f49c3864456af9dd
#
_cell.length_a   1.000
_cell.length_b   1.000
_cell.length_c   1.000
_cell.angle_alpha   90.00
_cell.angle_beta   90.00
_cell.angle_gamma   90.00
#
_symmetry.space_group_name_H-M   'P 1'
#
loop_
_entity.id
_entity.type
_entity.pdbx_description
1 polymer ?
#
loop_
_entity_poly.entity_id
_entity_poly.type
_entity_poly.pdbx_seq_one_letter_code
_entity_poly.pdbx_strand_id
1 'polypeptide(L)'
;MKLMQFQIDDIIKSALLEDINYVDVTTDYLIDEDDISTAKYVSKDEGILCGIEVALRVFQLLDDGVTCRIFINDGEAVKKGDIIAEFTGHTKALLKGERTALNLSQHMSGVATATNRCVKLVEGTKASIADTRKTLPGLRVLQKYAVTVGGGRNHRYNLSDCAMLKDTHLDAYGSMTNAVNVLRERMGHTVKIEVEVGNLEELQEALDLGVEVIMLDNMSCEDMTKAVEITAGRAKLEASGNVTAETIRKIAETGVDIISLGALTHSVKAFDISMKMS
;
A
#
# COMPACT_ATOMS: atom_id res chain seq x y z
N MET A 1 -0.44 4.47 -10.24
CA MET A 1 0.52 3.36 -10.54
C MET A 1 -0.24 2.29 -11.29
N LYS A 2 0.40 1.49 -12.18
CA LYS A 2 -0.23 0.33 -12.84
C LYS A 2 0.53 -0.92 -12.43
N LEU A 3 -0.19 -1.98 -12.07
CA LEU A 3 0.42 -3.29 -11.79
C LEU A 3 0.96 -3.90 -13.10
N MET A 4 2.17 -4.41 -13.05
CA MET A 4 2.73 -5.16 -14.17
C MET A 4 2.41 -6.64 -14.01
N GLN A 5 1.84 -7.26 -15.04
CA GLN A 5 1.32 -8.61 -14.97
C GLN A 5 2.37 -9.63 -14.48
N PHE A 6 3.61 -9.56 -14.95
CA PHE A 6 4.67 -10.47 -14.50
C PHE A 6 4.98 -10.37 -12.99
N GLN A 7 4.80 -9.17 -12.38
CA GLN A 7 5.03 -9.00 -10.94
C GLN A 7 3.90 -9.62 -10.11
N ILE A 8 2.65 -9.50 -10.59
CA ILE A 8 1.50 -10.08 -9.90
C ILE A 8 1.41 -11.59 -10.11
N ASP A 9 1.80 -12.11 -11.27
CA ASP A 9 1.77 -13.54 -11.58
C ASP A 9 2.61 -14.36 -10.59
N ASP A 10 3.80 -13.88 -10.21
CA ASP A 10 4.65 -14.58 -9.24
C ASP A 10 4.01 -14.63 -7.85
N ILE A 11 3.38 -13.53 -7.42
CA ILE A 11 2.65 -13.48 -6.15
C ILE A 11 1.46 -14.45 -6.17
N ILE A 12 0.66 -14.40 -7.25
CA ILE A 12 -0.53 -15.26 -7.40
C ILE A 12 -0.14 -16.74 -7.46
N LYS A 13 0.89 -17.08 -8.25
CA LYS A 13 1.38 -18.47 -8.34
C LYS A 13 1.83 -18.99 -6.99
N SER A 14 2.54 -18.18 -6.21
CA SER A 14 2.95 -18.55 -4.86
C SER A 14 1.76 -18.83 -3.95
N ALA A 15 0.73 -17.98 -4.01
CA ALA A 15 -0.49 -18.14 -3.23
C ALA A 15 -1.34 -19.36 -3.69
N LEU A 16 -1.41 -19.60 -5.00
CA LEU A 16 -2.09 -20.79 -5.54
C LEU A 16 -1.35 -22.07 -5.16
N LEU A 17 -0.02 -22.07 -5.18
CA LEU A 17 0.79 -23.24 -4.75
C LEU A 17 0.67 -23.52 -3.25
N GLU A 18 0.39 -22.51 -2.43
CA GLU A 18 0.11 -22.70 -1.00
C GLU A 18 -1.23 -23.41 -0.78
N ASP A 19 -2.25 -23.06 -1.57
CA ASP A 19 -3.62 -23.55 -1.40
C ASP A 19 -3.92 -24.82 -2.22
N ILE A 20 -3.33 -24.95 -3.42
CA ILE A 20 -3.53 -26.08 -4.34
C ILE A 20 -2.21 -26.84 -4.50
N ASN A 21 -2.14 -28.06 -3.96
CA ASN A 21 -0.94 -28.89 -4.12
C ASN A 21 -1.05 -29.74 -5.40
N TYR A 22 -1.59 -30.98 -5.33
CA TYR A 22 -1.74 -31.89 -6.48
C TYR A 22 -3.19 -32.27 -6.79
N VAL A 23 -4.11 -32.06 -5.87
CA VAL A 23 -5.54 -32.34 -6.04
C VAL A 23 -6.38 -31.49 -5.08
N ASP A 24 -7.50 -30.94 -5.57
CA ASP A 24 -8.60 -30.47 -4.73
C ASP A 24 -9.60 -31.63 -4.59
N VAL A 25 -9.54 -32.32 -3.46
CA VAL A 25 -10.33 -33.53 -3.19
C VAL A 25 -11.84 -33.29 -3.26
N THR A 26 -12.32 -32.09 -3.19
CA THR A 26 -13.73 -31.75 -3.36
C THR A 26 -14.04 -31.46 -4.82
N THR A 27 -13.39 -30.46 -5.37
CA THR A 27 -13.69 -29.94 -6.70
C THR A 27 -13.36 -30.97 -7.80
N ASP A 28 -12.18 -31.62 -7.72
CA ASP A 28 -11.73 -32.54 -8.76
C ASP A 28 -12.58 -33.81 -8.83
N TYR A 29 -13.21 -34.24 -7.72
CA TYR A 29 -14.06 -35.44 -7.68
C TYR A 29 -15.54 -35.16 -7.87
N LEU A 30 -16.02 -33.91 -7.66
CA LEU A 30 -17.45 -33.58 -7.77
C LEU A 30 -17.83 -32.91 -9.09
N ILE A 31 -16.93 -32.19 -9.71
CA ILE A 31 -17.22 -31.33 -10.87
C ILE A 31 -16.66 -31.96 -12.13
N ASP A 32 -17.45 -31.98 -13.20
CA ASP A 32 -17.00 -32.47 -14.51
C ASP A 32 -16.06 -31.45 -15.18
N GLU A 33 -15.17 -31.93 -16.08
CA GLU A 33 -14.14 -31.09 -16.72
C GLU A 33 -14.74 -29.95 -17.57
N ASP A 34 -15.87 -30.24 -18.25
CA ASP A 34 -16.51 -29.34 -19.20
C ASP A 34 -17.55 -28.41 -18.54
N ASP A 35 -17.74 -28.51 -17.21
CA ASP A 35 -18.71 -27.67 -16.50
C ASP A 35 -18.33 -26.21 -16.52
N ILE A 36 -19.24 -25.37 -17.03
CA ILE A 36 -19.09 -23.90 -17.07
C ILE A 36 -20.08 -23.28 -16.09
N SER A 37 -19.58 -22.33 -15.30
CA SER A 37 -20.38 -21.60 -14.32
C SER A 37 -20.09 -20.11 -14.37
N THR A 38 -20.97 -19.35 -13.71
CA THR A 38 -20.74 -17.94 -13.40
C THR A 38 -20.66 -17.74 -11.89
N ALA A 39 -19.64 -17.05 -11.43
CA ALA A 39 -19.44 -16.69 -10.02
C ALA A 39 -19.57 -15.17 -9.85
N LYS A 40 -20.29 -14.73 -8.82
CA LYS A 40 -20.50 -13.29 -8.49
C LYS A 40 -19.73 -12.92 -7.26
N TYR A 41 -18.94 -11.84 -7.35
CA TYR A 41 -18.41 -11.17 -6.18
C TYR A 41 -19.45 -10.20 -5.62
N VAL A 42 -19.76 -10.37 -4.34
CA VAL A 42 -20.74 -9.55 -3.61
C VAL A 42 -20.08 -8.96 -2.38
N SER A 43 -20.14 -7.64 -2.25
CA SER A 43 -19.62 -6.93 -1.08
C SER A 43 -20.44 -7.26 0.18
N LYS A 44 -19.74 -7.46 1.29
CA LYS A 44 -20.32 -7.59 2.64
C LYS A 44 -19.99 -6.40 3.53
N ASP A 45 -19.17 -5.49 3.03
CA ASP A 45 -18.68 -4.30 3.74
C ASP A 45 -18.86 -3.07 2.86
N GLU A 46 -18.46 -1.88 3.36
CA GLU A 46 -18.44 -0.62 2.61
C GLU A 46 -17.05 0.03 2.64
N GLY A 47 -16.62 0.59 1.49
CA GLY A 47 -15.30 1.21 1.36
C GLY A 47 -14.87 1.43 -0.08
N ILE A 48 -13.59 1.24 -0.35
CA ILE A 48 -12.98 1.40 -1.67
C ILE A 48 -12.55 0.05 -2.20
N LEU A 49 -13.04 -0.32 -3.38
CA LEU A 49 -12.64 -1.54 -4.06
C LEU A 49 -11.19 -1.44 -4.56
N CYS A 50 -10.46 -2.53 -4.43
CA CYS A 50 -9.14 -2.68 -5.03
C CYS A 50 -8.79 -4.15 -5.26
N GLY A 51 -8.22 -4.47 -6.42
CA GLY A 51 -7.71 -5.80 -6.73
C GLY A 51 -8.64 -6.66 -7.59
N ILE A 52 -9.62 -6.07 -8.29
CA ILE A 52 -10.53 -6.86 -9.14
C ILE A 52 -9.79 -7.49 -10.35
N GLU A 53 -8.82 -6.79 -10.95
CA GLU A 53 -7.99 -7.36 -12.01
C GLU A 53 -7.04 -8.46 -11.48
N VAL A 54 -6.59 -8.35 -10.22
CA VAL A 54 -5.81 -9.40 -9.57
C VAL A 54 -6.66 -10.64 -9.34
N ALA A 55 -7.91 -10.48 -8.89
CA ALA A 55 -8.86 -11.60 -8.73
C ALA A 55 -9.13 -12.30 -10.07
N LEU A 56 -9.39 -11.56 -11.15
CA LEU A 56 -9.53 -12.13 -12.50
C LEU A 56 -8.27 -12.90 -12.88
N ARG A 57 -7.09 -12.34 -12.62
CA ARG A 57 -5.83 -13.00 -13.00
C ARG A 57 -5.59 -14.31 -12.24
N VAL A 58 -6.06 -14.44 -11.01
CA VAL A 58 -6.03 -15.72 -10.26
C VAL A 58 -6.77 -16.81 -11.05
N PHE A 59 -7.99 -16.53 -11.49
CA PHE A 59 -8.78 -17.48 -12.25
C PHE A 59 -8.15 -17.78 -13.62
N GLN A 60 -7.62 -16.77 -14.32
CA GLN A 60 -6.96 -16.93 -15.61
C GLN A 60 -5.64 -17.73 -15.55
N LEU A 61 -4.98 -17.81 -14.41
CA LEU A 61 -3.81 -18.68 -14.24
C LEU A 61 -4.21 -20.16 -14.08
N LEU A 62 -5.46 -20.44 -13.74
CA LEU A 62 -6.03 -21.79 -13.67
C LEU A 62 -6.75 -22.20 -14.97
N ASP A 63 -7.37 -21.24 -15.65
CA ASP A 63 -8.07 -21.38 -16.92
C ASP A 63 -8.06 -20.05 -17.66
N ASP A 64 -7.32 -19.95 -18.77
CA ASP A 64 -7.16 -18.73 -19.58
C ASP A 64 -8.46 -18.29 -20.28
N GLY A 65 -9.44 -19.19 -20.38
CA GLY A 65 -10.79 -18.92 -20.89
C GLY A 65 -11.70 -18.13 -19.95
N VAL A 66 -11.31 -17.93 -18.67
CA VAL A 66 -12.14 -17.17 -17.74
C VAL A 66 -12.27 -15.72 -18.16
N THR A 67 -13.52 -15.28 -18.26
CA THR A 67 -13.91 -13.90 -18.57
C THR A 67 -14.50 -13.21 -17.34
N CYS A 68 -14.46 -11.86 -17.32
CA CYS A 68 -15.01 -11.07 -16.23
C CYS A 68 -15.84 -9.92 -16.75
N ARG A 69 -17.04 -9.74 -16.18
CA ARG A 69 -17.84 -8.52 -16.30
C ARG A 69 -17.70 -7.72 -15.02
N ILE A 70 -17.00 -6.61 -15.08
CA ILE A 70 -16.76 -5.72 -13.95
C ILE A 70 -17.89 -4.68 -13.87
N PHE A 71 -18.51 -4.52 -12.71
CA PHE A 71 -19.54 -3.51 -12.42
C PHE A 71 -18.99 -2.34 -11.59
N ILE A 72 -17.97 -2.62 -10.75
CA ILE A 72 -17.29 -1.65 -9.89
C ILE A 72 -15.79 -1.80 -10.09
N ASN A 73 -15.11 -0.72 -10.46
CA ASN A 73 -13.67 -0.72 -10.74
C ASN A 73 -12.84 -0.42 -9.48
N ASP A 74 -11.55 -0.71 -9.54
CA ASP A 74 -10.61 -0.30 -8.52
C ASP A 74 -10.66 1.23 -8.32
N GLY A 75 -10.74 1.68 -7.07
CA GLY A 75 -10.86 3.08 -6.67
C GLY A 75 -12.29 3.58 -6.51
N GLU A 76 -13.29 2.85 -6.97
CA GLU A 76 -14.70 3.21 -6.77
C GLU A 76 -15.18 2.79 -5.38
N ALA A 77 -16.14 3.57 -4.87
CA ALA A 77 -16.80 3.26 -3.60
C ALA A 77 -17.78 2.09 -3.78
N VAL A 78 -17.74 1.17 -2.85
CA VAL A 78 -18.62 -0.01 -2.81
C VAL A 78 -19.38 -0.05 -1.50
N LYS A 79 -20.64 -0.51 -1.55
CA LYS A 79 -21.54 -0.68 -0.41
C LYS A 79 -21.86 -2.15 -0.18
N LYS A 80 -22.26 -2.45 1.02
CA LYS A 80 -22.73 -3.79 1.37
C LYS A 80 -23.92 -4.20 0.48
N GLY A 81 -23.79 -5.37 -0.16
CA GLY A 81 -24.77 -5.94 -1.08
C GLY A 81 -24.51 -5.66 -2.55
N ASP A 82 -23.62 -4.75 -2.89
CA ASP A 82 -23.28 -4.46 -4.28
C ASP A 82 -22.64 -5.69 -4.95
N ILE A 83 -23.02 -5.92 -6.20
CA ILE A 83 -22.35 -6.89 -7.08
C ILE A 83 -21.14 -6.18 -7.70
N ILE A 84 -19.95 -6.69 -7.39
CA ILE A 84 -18.68 -6.09 -7.83
C ILE A 84 -18.35 -6.57 -9.25
N ALA A 85 -18.43 -7.88 -9.48
CA ALA A 85 -18.08 -8.50 -10.75
C ALA A 85 -18.74 -9.87 -10.91
N GLU A 86 -18.82 -10.33 -12.16
CA GLU A 86 -19.20 -11.69 -12.54
C GLU A 86 -18.04 -12.33 -13.32
N PHE A 87 -17.60 -13.51 -12.88
CA PHE A 87 -16.56 -14.31 -13.52
C PHE A 87 -17.23 -15.53 -14.17
N THR A 88 -16.95 -15.80 -15.44
CA THR A 88 -17.51 -16.95 -16.18
C THR A 88 -16.37 -17.77 -16.78
N GLY A 89 -16.37 -19.06 -16.55
CA GLY A 89 -15.38 -20.02 -17.05
C GLY A 89 -15.59 -21.41 -16.48
N HIS A 90 -14.61 -22.32 -16.62
CA HIS A 90 -14.70 -23.66 -16.07
C HIS A 90 -14.95 -23.63 -14.56
N THR A 91 -15.96 -24.36 -14.12
CA THR A 91 -16.39 -24.41 -12.71
C THR A 91 -15.25 -24.79 -11.78
N LYS A 92 -14.39 -25.73 -12.20
CA LYS A 92 -13.21 -26.14 -11.44
C LYS A 92 -12.24 -24.98 -11.21
N ALA A 93 -11.98 -24.15 -12.21
CA ALA A 93 -11.07 -23.00 -12.07
C ALA A 93 -11.63 -21.94 -11.12
N LEU A 94 -12.94 -21.67 -11.20
CA LEU A 94 -13.60 -20.71 -10.31
C LEU A 94 -13.58 -21.17 -8.84
N LEU A 95 -13.88 -22.46 -8.59
CA LEU A 95 -13.89 -23.01 -7.24
C LEU A 95 -12.48 -23.09 -6.63
N LYS A 96 -11.49 -23.58 -7.40
CA LYS A 96 -10.08 -23.67 -6.93
C LYS A 96 -9.44 -22.30 -6.69
N GLY A 97 -9.78 -21.32 -7.53
CA GLY A 97 -9.22 -19.97 -7.43
C GLY A 97 -9.91 -19.09 -6.38
N GLU A 98 -11.12 -19.44 -5.91
CA GLU A 98 -11.97 -18.62 -5.07
C GLU A 98 -11.23 -18.03 -3.87
N ARG A 99 -10.61 -18.88 -3.05
CA ARG A 99 -10.01 -18.44 -1.79
C ARG A 99 -8.82 -17.52 -2.02
N THR A 100 -7.93 -17.87 -2.94
CA THR A 100 -6.79 -17.03 -3.30
C THR A 100 -7.24 -15.68 -3.87
N ALA A 101 -8.20 -15.67 -4.80
CA ALA A 101 -8.72 -14.44 -5.40
C ALA A 101 -9.39 -13.53 -4.35
N LEU A 102 -10.21 -14.12 -3.44
CA LEU A 102 -10.82 -13.38 -2.34
C LEU A 102 -9.77 -12.83 -1.36
N ASN A 103 -8.81 -13.63 -0.92
CA ASN A 103 -7.80 -13.21 0.05
C ASN A 103 -7.01 -11.98 -0.46
N LEU A 104 -6.59 -12.00 -1.73
CA LEU A 104 -5.84 -10.90 -2.32
C LEU A 104 -6.71 -9.64 -2.49
N SER A 105 -7.91 -9.76 -3.09
CA SER A 105 -8.80 -8.62 -3.33
C SER A 105 -9.36 -8.02 -2.02
N GLN A 106 -9.69 -8.84 -1.03
CA GLN A 106 -10.11 -8.40 0.30
C GLN A 106 -9.01 -7.63 1.02
N HIS A 107 -7.77 -8.13 0.96
CA HIS A 107 -6.62 -7.44 1.56
C HIS A 107 -6.36 -6.09 0.87
N MET A 108 -6.32 -6.07 -0.46
CA MET A 108 -6.09 -4.85 -1.25
C MET A 108 -7.19 -3.81 -1.02
N SER A 109 -8.46 -4.22 -1.01
CA SER A 109 -9.59 -3.33 -0.71
C SER A 109 -9.54 -2.80 0.72
N GLY A 110 -9.06 -3.60 1.67
CA GLY A 110 -8.81 -3.16 3.05
C GLY A 110 -7.77 -2.04 3.12
N VAL A 111 -6.63 -2.21 2.42
CA VAL A 111 -5.56 -1.19 2.32
C VAL A 111 -6.09 0.09 1.66
N ALA A 112 -6.79 -0.01 0.53
CA ALA A 112 -7.37 1.14 -0.17
C ALA A 112 -8.39 1.88 0.70
N THR A 113 -9.26 1.14 1.40
CA THR A 113 -10.27 1.72 2.30
C THR A 113 -9.63 2.45 3.48
N ALA A 114 -8.63 1.82 4.15
CA ALA A 114 -7.90 2.46 5.24
C ALA A 114 -7.17 3.73 4.78
N THR A 115 -6.53 3.67 3.63
CA THR A 115 -5.86 4.83 3.04
C THR A 115 -6.85 5.95 2.73
N ASN A 116 -7.98 5.64 2.09
CA ASN A 116 -9.00 6.63 1.76
C ASN A 116 -9.57 7.33 3.00
N ARG A 117 -9.76 6.61 4.09
CA ARG A 117 -10.17 7.21 5.37
C ARG A 117 -9.13 8.24 5.86
N CYS A 118 -7.84 7.90 5.82
CA CYS A 118 -6.79 8.83 6.21
C CYS A 118 -6.70 10.05 5.28
N VAL A 119 -6.83 9.85 3.96
CA VAL A 119 -6.85 10.93 2.96
C VAL A 119 -7.99 11.91 3.24
N LYS A 120 -9.20 11.42 3.51
CA LYS A 120 -10.35 12.26 3.87
C LYS A 120 -10.13 13.08 5.15
N LEU A 121 -9.43 12.53 6.13
CA LEU A 121 -9.14 13.24 7.38
C LEU A 121 -8.21 14.45 7.17
N VAL A 122 -7.38 14.45 6.13
CA VAL A 122 -6.45 15.55 5.84
C VAL A 122 -6.91 16.48 4.72
N GLU A 123 -8.13 16.28 4.19
CA GLU A 123 -8.69 17.15 3.15
C GLU A 123 -8.66 18.63 3.56
N GLY A 124 -8.32 19.49 2.58
CA GLY A 124 -8.20 20.94 2.79
C GLY A 124 -6.89 21.37 3.45
N THR A 125 -5.98 20.46 3.77
CA THR A 125 -4.62 20.77 4.22
C THR A 125 -3.61 20.54 3.09
N LYS A 126 -2.34 20.92 3.30
CA LYS A 126 -1.22 20.71 2.38
C LYS A 126 -0.75 19.25 2.39
N ALA A 127 -0.99 18.52 3.48
CA ALA A 127 -0.43 17.21 3.72
C ALA A 127 -0.98 16.14 2.78
N SER A 128 -0.11 15.25 2.31
CA SER A 128 -0.47 14.02 1.61
C SER A 128 -0.18 12.79 2.47
N ILE A 129 -1.03 11.78 2.37
CA ILE A 129 -0.85 10.51 3.06
C ILE A 129 0.09 9.62 2.27
N ALA A 130 1.07 9.01 2.94
CA ALA A 130 2.02 8.08 2.33
C ALA A 130 2.08 6.74 3.08
N ASP A 131 2.45 5.69 2.34
CA ASP A 131 2.82 4.40 2.92
C ASP A 131 4.28 4.41 3.44
N THR A 132 4.77 3.24 3.81
CA THR A 132 6.15 3.01 4.23
C THR A 132 6.68 1.69 3.64
N ARG A 133 7.87 1.23 4.08
CA ARG A 133 8.37 -0.11 3.82
C ARG A 133 7.90 -1.17 4.83
N LYS A 134 7.07 -0.80 5.79
CA LYS A 134 6.44 -1.72 6.76
C LYS A 134 5.28 -2.47 6.08
N THR A 135 5.60 -3.30 5.08
CA THR A 135 4.66 -4.09 4.29
C THR A 135 4.73 -5.56 4.68
N LEU A 136 3.65 -6.33 4.40
CA LEU A 136 3.70 -7.78 4.51
C LEU A 136 4.73 -8.34 3.51
N PRO A 137 5.59 -9.29 3.93
CA PRO A 137 6.54 -9.93 3.03
C PRO A 137 5.85 -10.49 1.78
N GLY A 138 6.46 -10.27 0.62
CA GLY A 138 5.92 -10.70 -0.67
C GLY A 138 4.78 -9.84 -1.25
N LEU A 139 4.02 -9.08 -0.44
CA LEU A 139 2.84 -8.35 -0.90
C LEU A 139 3.07 -6.85 -1.17
N ARG A 140 4.30 -6.35 -1.09
CA ARG A 140 4.58 -4.91 -1.22
C ARG A 140 4.03 -4.28 -2.49
N VAL A 141 4.13 -4.96 -3.62
CA VAL A 141 3.63 -4.46 -4.92
C VAL A 141 2.12 -4.21 -4.85
N LEU A 142 1.36 -5.18 -4.33
CA LEU A 142 -0.10 -5.10 -4.21
C LEU A 142 -0.52 -4.04 -3.17
N GLN A 143 0.16 -4.01 -2.02
CA GLN A 143 -0.16 -3.06 -0.94
C GLN A 143 0.11 -1.62 -1.36
N LYS A 144 1.26 -1.35 -2.00
CA LYS A 144 1.59 0.00 -2.49
C LYS A 144 0.67 0.45 -3.62
N TYR A 145 0.27 -0.46 -4.50
CA TYR A 145 -0.79 -0.19 -5.48
C TYR A 145 -2.10 0.20 -4.79
N ALA A 146 -2.54 -0.58 -3.82
CA ALA A 146 -3.78 -0.33 -3.09
C ALA A 146 -3.77 1.01 -2.33
N VAL A 147 -2.61 1.44 -1.80
CA VAL A 147 -2.45 2.79 -1.21
C VAL A 147 -2.73 3.87 -2.26
N THR A 148 -2.20 3.73 -3.49
CA THR A 148 -2.48 4.72 -4.55
C THR A 148 -3.94 4.71 -4.99
N VAL A 149 -4.58 3.54 -5.02
CA VAL A 149 -6.02 3.40 -5.30
C VAL A 149 -6.87 4.09 -4.23
N GLY A 150 -6.46 4.01 -2.96
CA GLY A 150 -7.10 4.72 -1.85
C GLY A 150 -6.88 6.25 -1.83
N GLY A 151 -6.09 6.79 -2.77
CA GLY A 151 -5.77 8.23 -2.88
C GLY A 151 -4.50 8.66 -2.14
N GLY A 152 -3.75 7.73 -1.57
CA GLY A 152 -2.45 7.98 -0.95
C GLY A 152 -1.30 8.03 -1.96
N ARG A 153 -0.09 8.20 -1.45
CA ARG A 153 1.16 8.22 -2.20
C ARG A 153 2.09 7.10 -1.72
N ASN A 154 3.01 6.70 -2.58
CA ASN A 154 4.04 5.76 -2.18
C ASN A 154 5.28 6.52 -1.68
N HIS A 155 5.77 6.14 -0.51
CA HIS A 155 7.14 6.38 -0.08
C HIS A 155 8.08 5.46 -0.88
N ARG A 156 9.40 5.57 -0.70
CA ARG A 156 10.37 4.72 -1.40
C ARG A 156 9.94 3.26 -1.41
N TYR A 157 10.07 2.62 -2.56
CA TYR A 157 9.63 1.26 -2.78
C TYR A 157 10.55 0.24 -2.13
N ASN A 158 11.84 0.51 -2.26
CA ASN A 158 12.92 -0.35 -1.77
C ASN A 158 14.12 0.50 -1.29
N LEU A 159 15.26 -0.13 -1.04
CA LEU A 159 16.47 0.53 -0.56
C LEU A 159 17.23 1.29 -1.66
N SER A 160 16.86 1.11 -2.93
CA SER A 160 17.54 1.71 -4.09
C SER A 160 16.95 3.04 -4.54
N ASP A 161 15.73 3.39 -4.12
CA ASP A 161 15.02 4.58 -4.63
C ASP A 161 15.51 5.90 -4.00
N CYS A 162 15.83 5.85 -2.72
CA CYS A 162 16.21 7.02 -1.92
C CYS A 162 17.11 6.57 -0.77
N ALA A 163 18.17 7.31 -0.52
CA ALA A 163 18.96 7.13 0.71
C ALA A 163 18.16 7.69 1.89
N MET A 164 18.08 6.93 2.97
CA MET A 164 17.39 7.34 4.18
C MET A 164 18.31 7.10 5.37
N LEU A 165 18.74 8.17 6.00
CA LEU A 165 19.50 8.15 7.24
C LEU A 165 18.54 8.11 8.41
N LYS A 166 18.75 7.12 9.27
CA LYS A 166 17.99 6.88 10.50
C LYS A 166 18.93 7.01 11.71
N ASP A 167 18.34 7.13 12.89
CA ASP A 167 19.04 7.05 14.16
C ASP A 167 20.08 5.92 14.18
N THR A 168 19.68 4.71 13.83
CA THR A 168 20.55 3.53 13.79
C THR A 168 21.72 3.65 12.81
N HIS A 169 21.58 4.39 11.71
CA HIS A 169 22.69 4.69 10.80
C HIS A 169 23.64 5.71 11.43
N LEU A 170 23.10 6.72 12.10
CA LEU A 170 23.89 7.77 12.77
C LEU A 170 24.63 7.20 13.96
N ASP A 171 24.01 6.32 14.74
CA ASP A 171 24.65 5.58 15.83
C ASP A 171 25.85 4.77 15.34
N ALA A 172 25.70 4.10 14.20
CA ALA A 172 26.77 3.28 13.63
C ALA A 172 27.88 4.11 12.96
N TYR A 173 27.56 5.27 12.40
CA TYR A 173 28.50 6.10 11.60
C TYR A 173 29.02 7.32 12.35
N GLY A 174 28.30 7.85 13.34
CA GLY A 174 28.73 8.85 14.30
C GLY A 174 28.35 10.31 14.00
N SER A 175 27.99 10.68 12.77
CA SER A 175 27.65 12.09 12.44
C SER A 175 26.79 12.19 11.21
N MET A 176 25.69 12.98 11.30
CA MET A 176 24.80 13.28 10.18
C MET A 176 25.58 13.97 9.05
N THR A 177 26.33 15.00 9.36
CA THR A 177 27.13 15.76 8.39
C THR A 177 28.09 14.87 7.62
N ASN A 178 28.86 14.00 8.30
CA ASN A 178 29.76 13.09 7.63
C ASN A 178 29.03 12.05 6.80
N ALA A 179 27.91 11.49 7.30
CA ALA A 179 27.10 10.51 6.58
C ALA A 179 26.53 11.09 5.29
N VAL A 180 25.94 12.28 5.33
CA VAL A 180 25.40 12.96 4.14
C VAL A 180 26.48 13.26 3.12
N ASN A 181 27.66 13.76 3.55
CA ASN A 181 28.77 14.05 2.65
C ASN A 181 29.28 12.79 1.93
N VAL A 182 29.46 11.68 2.66
CA VAL A 182 29.89 10.40 2.08
C VAL A 182 28.82 9.82 1.14
N LEU A 183 27.56 9.95 1.48
CA LEU A 183 26.48 9.54 0.58
C LEU A 183 26.52 10.31 -0.74
N ARG A 184 26.66 11.64 -0.69
CA ARG A 184 26.75 12.49 -1.90
C ARG A 184 27.97 12.18 -2.75
N GLU A 185 29.10 11.84 -2.15
CA GLU A 185 30.29 11.45 -2.88
C GLU A 185 30.13 10.11 -3.62
N ARG A 186 29.38 9.15 -3.03
CA ARG A 186 29.30 7.78 -3.52
C ARG A 186 28.05 7.45 -4.32
N MET A 187 26.95 8.18 -4.07
CA MET A 187 25.70 7.94 -4.78
C MET A 187 25.64 8.62 -6.14
N GLY A 188 24.78 8.09 -7.02
CA GLY A 188 24.41 8.77 -8.26
C GLY A 188 23.69 10.11 -7.96
N HIS A 189 23.94 11.14 -8.76
CA HIS A 189 23.43 12.50 -8.60
C HIS A 189 21.88 12.63 -8.63
N THR A 190 21.17 11.59 -9.05
CA THR A 190 19.70 11.55 -9.10
C THR A 190 19.06 10.99 -7.84
N VAL A 191 19.84 10.42 -6.90
CA VAL A 191 19.34 9.82 -5.67
C VAL A 191 19.17 10.89 -4.61
N LYS A 192 17.97 11.03 -4.07
CA LYS A 192 17.65 11.95 -2.98
C LYS A 192 18.11 11.39 -1.64
N ILE A 193 18.35 12.31 -0.71
CA ILE A 193 18.65 11.99 0.69
C ILE A 193 17.46 12.42 1.56
N GLU A 194 16.99 11.49 2.37
CA GLU A 194 16.04 11.71 3.45
C GLU A 194 16.72 11.45 4.79
N VAL A 195 16.45 12.31 5.78
CA VAL A 195 17.01 12.16 7.13
C VAL A 195 15.89 12.17 8.16
N GLU A 196 15.90 11.20 9.09
CA GLU A 196 15.05 11.19 10.29
C GLU A 196 15.68 12.12 11.33
N VAL A 197 14.86 13.02 11.91
CA VAL A 197 15.24 13.94 12.98
C VAL A 197 14.23 13.88 14.12
N GLY A 198 14.72 13.94 15.37
CA GLY A 198 13.89 13.90 16.57
C GLY A 198 13.69 15.25 17.26
N ASN A 199 14.40 16.30 16.82
CA ASN A 199 14.36 17.63 17.43
C ASN A 199 14.70 18.75 16.43
N LEU A 200 14.57 20.02 16.87
CA LEU A 200 14.77 21.20 16.01
C LEU A 200 16.26 21.47 15.72
N GLU A 201 17.18 21.05 16.58
CA GLU A 201 18.61 21.15 16.37
C GLU A 201 19.07 20.25 15.22
N GLU A 202 18.64 19.01 15.21
CA GLU A 202 18.89 18.07 14.11
C GLU A 202 18.22 18.52 12.81
N LEU A 203 17.00 19.11 12.89
CA LEU A 203 16.35 19.72 11.75
C LEU A 203 17.23 20.80 11.12
N GLN A 204 17.81 21.68 11.94
CA GLN A 204 18.67 22.75 11.45
C GLN A 204 19.93 22.19 10.77
N GLU A 205 20.57 21.17 11.35
CA GLU A 205 21.73 20.50 10.74
C GLU A 205 21.35 19.89 9.37
N ALA A 206 20.21 19.17 9.30
CA ALA A 206 19.74 18.59 8.05
C ALA A 206 19.44 19.66 6.96
N LEU A 207 18.88 20.81 7.36
CA LEU A 207 18.61 21.92 6.46
C LEU A 207 19.91 22.59 5.97
N ASP A 208 20.91 22.74 6.81
CA ASP A 208 22.22 23.34 6.46
C ASP A 208 23.00 22.41 5.51
N LEU A 209 22.78 21.10 5.63
CA LEU A 209 23.28 20.11 4.69
C LEU A 209 22.49 20.10 3.37
N GLY A 210 21.32 20.73 3.27
CA GLY A 210 20.52 20.81 2.06
C GLY A 210 19.97 19.45 1.59
N VAL A 211 19.51 18.61 2.52
CA VAL A 211 18.82 17.34 2.18
C VAL A 211 17.44 17.62 1.62
N GLU A 212 16.94 16.72 0.76
CA GLU A 212 15.70 16.96 0.03
C GLU A 212 14.44 16.67 0.83
N VAL A 213 14.52 15.73 1.78
CA VAL A 213 13.41 15.32 2.65
C VAL A 213 13.90 15.20 4.09
N ILE A 214 13.13 15.71 5.03
CA ILE A 214 13.39 15.59 6.46
C ILE A 214 12.17 14.97 7.13
N MET A 215 12.35 13.82 7.75
CA MET A 215 11.30 13.13 8.50
C MET A 215 11.35 13.54 9.96
N LEU A 216 10.27 14.15 10.44
CA LEU A 216 10.04 14.52 11.84
C LEU A 216 9.54 13.29 12.59
N ASP A 217 10.43 12.57 13.26
CA ASP A 217 10.07 11.31 13.93
C ASP A 217 9.58 11.55 15.34
N ASN A 218 8.33 11.18 15.61
CA ASN A 218 7.67 11.31 16.91
C ASN A 218 7.69 12.72 17.54
N MET A 219 7.83 13.78 16.75
CA MET A 219 7.82 15.15 17.25
C MET A 219 6.40 15.61 17.64
N SER A 220 6.32 16.59 18.54
CA SER A 220 5.04 17.21 18.92
C SER A 220 4.47 18.09 17.79
N CYS A 221 3.14 18.29 17.74
CA CYS A 221 2.54 19.21 16.76
C CYS A 221 3.08 20.63 16.90
N GLU A 222 3.44 21.06 18.11
CA GLU A 222 4.07 22.37 18.36
C GLU A 222 5.43 22.46 17.68
N ASP A 223 6.28 21.44 17.85
CA ASP A 223 7.61 21.41 17.23
C ASP A 223 7.53 21.18 15.72
N MET A 224 6.55 20.38 15.23
CA MET A 224 6.27 20.27 13.79
C MET A 224 5.90 21.62 13.16
N THR A 225 5.11 22.45 13.86
CA THR A 225 4.76 23.81 13.39
C THR A 225 6.00 24.69 13.31
N LYS A 226 6.85 24.68 14.35
CA LYS A 226 8.14 25.39 14.33
C LYS A 226 9.05 24.86 13.23
N ALA A 227 9.09 23.53 13.03
CA ALA A 227 9.87 22.92 11.96
C ALA A 227 9.44 23.41 10.58
N VAL A 228 8.13 23.56 10.34
CA VAL A 228 7.60 24.11 9.08
C VAL A 228 8.06 25.56 8.87
N GLU A 229 7.98 26.40 9.91
CA GLU A 229 8.43 27.80 9.87
C GLU A 229 9.94 27.88 9.60
N ILE A 230 10.75 27.14 10.35
CA ILE A 230 12.22 27.09 10.19
C ILE A 230 12.60 26.60 8.80
N THR A 231 11.94 25.55 8.30
CA THR A 231 12.24 24.97 6.99
C THR A 231 11.95 25.94 5.86
N ALA A 232 10.89 26.72 5.95
CA ALA A 232 10.50 27.76 4.96
C ALA A 232 10.54 27.25 3.50
N GLY A 233 10.18 25.98 3.27
CA GLY A 233 10.14 25.35 1.94
C GLY A 233 11.50 24.88 1.39
N ARG A 234 12.59 24.93 2.16
CA ARG A 234 13.93 24.46 1.73
C ARG A 234 14.02 22.96 1.53
N ALA A 235 13.22 22.19 2.27
CA ALA A 235 13.09 20.73 2.16
C ALA A 235 11.62 20.31 2.23
N LYS A 236 11.32 19.05 1.88
CA LYS A 236 10.02 18.44 2.17
C LYS A 236 10.02 17.93 3.59
N LEU A 237 8.96 18.25 4.35
CA LEU A 237 8.77 17.73 5.71
C LEU A 237 7.79 16.57 5.70
N GLU A 238 8.22 15.46 6.25
CA GLU A 238 7.42 14.27 6.48
C GLU A 238 7.22 14.06 7.98
N ALA A 239 5.97 13.90 8.44
CA ALA A 239 5.66 13.51 9.80
C ALA A 239 5.50 11.99 9.89
N SER A 240 6.17 11.36 10.84
CA SER A 240 6.11 9.91 11.10
C SER A 240 6.08 9.62 12.59
N GLY A 241 5.66 8.39 12.93
CA GLY A 241 5.60 7.90 14.31
C GLY A 241 4.26 8.13 15.00
N ASN A 242 3.67 7.04 15.51
CA ASN A 242 2.46 7.02 16.33
C ASN A 242 1.25 7.82 15.79
N VAL A 243 1.12 7.96 14.47
CA VAL A 243 0.00 8.65 13.82
C VAL A 243 -1.25 7.77 13.90
N THR A 244 -2.34 8.32 14.43
CA THR A 244 -3.65 7.68 14.55
C THR A 244 -4.73 8.50 13.84
N ALA A 245 -5.94 7.94 13.69
CA ALA A 245 -7.08 8.68 13.13
C ALA A 245 -7.43 9.93 13.94
N GLU A 246 -7.17 9.94 15.26
CA GLU A 246 -7.45 11.05 16.15
C GLU A 246 -6.40 12.16 16.05
N THR A 247 -5.15 11.82 15.74
CA THR A 247 -4.02 12.76 15.70
C THR A 247 -3.72 13.30 14.30
N ILE A 248 -4.04 12.53 13.25
CA ILE A 248 -3.66 12.82 11.86
C ILE A 248 -4.09 14.20 11.38
N ARG A 249 -5.30 14.67 11.75
CA ARG A 249 -5.80 16.01 11.38
C ARG A 249 -4.95 17.13 11.97
N LYS A 250 -4.62 17.02 13.25
CA LYS A 250 -3.78 18.02 13.96
C LYS A 250 -2.37 18.06 13.36
N ILE A 251 -1.81 16.90 13.03
CA ILE A 251 -0.50 16.82 12.35
C ILE A 251 -0.58 17.48 10.97
N ALA A 252 -1.61 17.25 10.19
CA ALA A 252 -1.76 17.87 8.88
C ALA A 252 -1.91 19.40 8.96
N GLU A 253 -2.52 19.92 10.02
CA GLU A 253 -2.71 21.36 10.27
C GLU A 253 -1.41 22.07 10.67
N THR A 254 -0.34 21.35 11.07
CA THR A 254 0.99 21.95 11.32
C THR A 254 1.64 22.48 10.03
N GLY A 255 1.19 22.02 8.85
CA GLY A 255 1.72 22.44 7.57
C GLY A 255 2.80 21.53 6.99
N VAL A 256 3.03 20.33 7.54
CA VAL A 256 3.90 19.31 6.95
C VAL A 256 3.42 18.90 5.55
N ASP A 257 4.33 18.46 4.69
CA ASP A 257 4.00 18.06 3.31
C ASP A 257 3.45 16.62 3.20
N ILE A 258 3.93 15.73 4.06
CA ILE A 258 3.68 14.31 4.00
C ILE A 258 3.41 13.78 5.41
N ILE A 259 2.49 12.83 5.53
CA ILE A 259 2.27 12.04 6.74
C ILE A 259 2.36 10.58 6.35
N SER A 260 3.37 9.86 6.85
CA SER A 260 3.57 8.45 6.53
C SER A 260 3.04 7.54 7.64
N LEU A 261 2.30 6.51 7.23
CA LEU A 261 1.66 5.55 8.13
C LEU A 261 1.99 4.12 7.72
N GLY A 262 2.76 3.43 8.57
CA GLY A 262 3.00 1.99 8.40
C GLY A 262 1.73 1.15 8.57
N ALA A 263 0.80 1.61 9.41
CA ALA A 263 -0.47 0.92 9.68
C ALA A 263 -1.33 0.71 8.42
N LEU A 264 -1.17 1.52 7.38
CA LEU A 264 -1.86 1.34 6.08
C LEU A 264 -1.52 0.00 5.41
N THR A 265 -0.42 -0.64 5.77
CA THR A 265 0.04 -1.86 5.11
C THR A 265 0.26 -3.02 6.07
N HIS A 266 0.67 -2.79 7.32
CA HIS A 266 0.96 -3.89 8.25
C HIS A 266 -0.20 -4.22 9.23
N SER A 267 -1.22 -3.36 9.38
CA SER A 267 -2.30 -3.53 10.38
C SER A 267 -3.69 -3.29 9.79
N VAL A 268 -3.90 -3.69 8.55
CA VAL A 268 -5.16 -3.48 7.86
C VAL A 268 -6.14 -4.62 8.12
N LYS A 269 -7.40 -4.27 8.41
CA LYS A 269 -8.51 -5.21 8.39
C LYS A 269 -8.88 -5.52 6.94
N ALA A 270 -8.93 -6.81 6.57
CA ALA A 270 -9.42 -7.24 5.27
C ALA A 270 -10.88 -6.77 5.04
N PHE A 271 -11.16 -6.35 3.82
CA PHE A 271 -12.49 -5.96 3.37
C PHE A 271 -13.32 -7.23 3.09
N ASP A 272 -14.57 -7.27 3.52
CA ASP A 272 -15.37 -8.50 3.38
C ASP A 272 -16.05 -8.59 2.01
N ILE A 273 -15.66 -9.58 1.21
CA ILE A 273 -16.25 -9.93 -0.09
C ILE A 273 -16.59 -11.44 -0.07
N SER A 274 -17.74 -11.81 -0.61
CA SER A 274 -18.09 -13.22 -0.82
C SER A 274 -18.23 -13.53 -2.30
N MET A 275 -17.87 -14.74 -2.69
CA MET A 275 -18.19 -15.32 -3.99
C MET A 275 -19.47 -16.16 -3.89
N LYS A 276 -20.32 -16.08 -4.90
CA LYS A 276 -21.54 -16.90 -5.03
C LYS A 276 -21.61 -17.46 -6.44
N MET A 277 -21.73 -18.78 -6.52
CA MET A 277 -22.02 -19.45 -7.79
C MET A 277 -23.48 -19.21 -8.20
N SER A 278 -23.74 -19.08 -9.48
CA SER A 278 -25.07 -18.86 -10.07
C SER A 278 -25.31 -19.78 -11.27
#